data_ac289b8ffc1f77731f526e844f3a3eb0
#
_entry.id   ac289b8ffc1f77731f526e844f3a3eb0
#
_cell.length_a   1.000
_cell.length_b   1.000
_cell.length_c   1.000
_cell.angle_alpha   90.00
_cell.angle_beta   90.00
_cell.angle_gamma   90.00
#
_symmetry.space_group_name_H-M   'P 1'
#
loop_
_entity.id
_entity.type
_entity.pdbx_description
1 polymer ?
#
loop_
_entity_poly.entity_id
_entity_poly.type
_entity_poly.pdbx_seq_one_letter_code
_entity_poly.pdbx_strand_id
1 'polypeptide(L)'
;MTEVKKKDKKLLIGLAVLAALIAVFAILFFMFRPGTTQGAKSITIEVVDNHGDSTMYDVRTDAEYLRQAMEEAQGLEFSGSESEYGMMVDTVNGVTADWNVDQSYWGFFVNGEYCNYGIETQPVTDGDAFQIIYSK
;
A
#
# COMPACT_ATOMS: atom_id res chain seq x y z
N MET A 1 -11.38 -45.88 41.41
CA MET A 1 -10.76 -44.53 41.64
C MET A 1 -9.47 -44.37 40.91
N THR A 2 -8.57 -45.32 40.85
CA THR A 2 -7.31 -45.22 40.13
C THR A 2 -7.48 -45.09 38.60
N GLU A 3 -8.47 -45.72 38.01
CA GLU A 3 -8.74 -45.62 36.58
C GLU A 3 -9.31 -44.27 36.20
N VAL A 4 -10.15 -43.67 37.03
CA VAL A 4 -10.69 -42.34 36.82
C VAL A 4 -9.58 -41.28 36.86
N LYS A 5 -8.63 -41.41 37.80
CA LYS A 5 -7.48 -40.52 37.87
C LYS A 5 -6.57 -40.65 36.64
N LYS A 6 -6.39 -41.84 36.09
CA LYS A 6 -5.60 -42.07 34.88
C LYS A 6 -6.29 -41.46 33.64
N LYS A 7 -7.60 -41.55 33.53
CA LYS A 7 -8.37 -40.91 32.46
C LYS A 7 -8.29 -39.39 32.57
N ASP A 8 -8.39 -38.84 33.77
CA ASP A 8 -8.30 -37.41 34.00
C ASP A 8 -6.91 -36.86 33.65
N LYS A 9 -5.85 -37.61 33.94
CA LYS A 9 -4.50 -37.24 33.58
C LYS A 9 -4.30 -37.20 32.04
N LYS A 10 -4.80 -38.20 31.34
CA LYS A 10 -4.75 -38.23 29.87
C LYS A 10 -5.55 -37.09 29.25
N LEU A 11 -6.70 -36.81 29.81
CA LEU A 11 -7.55 -35.71 29.37
C LEU A 11 -6.85 -34.38 29.61
N LEU A 12 -6.22 -34.17 30.78
CA LEU A 12 -5.48 -32.96 31.12
C LEU A 12 -4.25 -32.76 30.20
N ILE A 13 -3.52 -33.81 29.89
CA ILE A 13 -2.40 -33.78 28.97
C ILE A 13 -2.87 -33.41 27.55
N GLY A 14 -3.99 -34.02 27.10
CA GLY A 14 -4.57 -33.70 25.79
C GLY A 14 -5.00 -32.21 25.68
N LEU A 15 -5.64 -31.70 26.73
CA LEU A 15 -6.05 -30.31 26.80
C LEU A 15 -4.85 -29.36 26.83
N ALA A 16 -3.79 -29.71 27.56
CA ALA A 16 -2.56 -28.93 27.62
C ALA A 16 -1.85 -28.87 26.26
N VAL A 17 -1.79 -29.98 25.54
CA VAL A 17 -1.21 -30.04 24.18
C VAL A 17 -2.05 -29.21 23.21
N LEU A 18 -3.35 -29.30 23.28
CA LEU A 18 -4.26 -28.53 22.44
C LEU A 18 -4.10 -27.02 22.70
N ALA A 19 -4.04 -26.60 23.95
CA ALA A 19 -3.83 -25.21 24.34
C ALA A 19 -2.49 -24.70 23.83
N ALA A 20 -1.42 -25.51 23.93
CA ALA A 20 -0.11 -25.15 23.41
C ALA A 20 -0.11 -24.97 21.89
N LEU A 21 -0.81 -25.83 21.15
CA LEU A 21 -0.94 -25.72 19.69
C LEU A 21 -1.69 -24.44 19.32
N ILE A 22 -2.78 -24.13 19.99
CA ILE A 22 -3.55 -22.89 19.75
C ILE A 22 -2.68 -21.66 20.01
N ALA A 23 -1.89 -21.67 21.08
CA ALA A 23 -0.99 -20.58 21.41
C ALA A 23 0.08 -20.39 20.34
N VAL A 24 0.67 -21.47 19.83
CA VAL A 24 1.66 -21.42 18.73
C VAL A 24 1.02 -20.85 17.45
N PHE A 25 -0.18 -21.31 17.10
CA PHE A 25 -0.90 -20.77 15.94
C PHE A 25 -1.21 -19.29 16.09
N ALA A 26 -1.62 -18.86 17.29
CA ALA A 26 -1.91 -17.45 17.55
C ALA A 26 -0.64 -16.60 17.42
N ILE A 27 0.49 -17.06 17.93
CA ILE A 27 1.78 -16.37 17.82
C ILE A 27 2.20 -16.27 16.35
N LEU A 28 2.14 -17.36 15.60
CA LEU A 28 2.47 -17.37 14.17
C LEU A 28 1.53 -16.45 13.39
N PHE A 29 0.25 -16.46 13.68
CA PHE A 29 -0.71 -15.58 13.05
C PHE A 29 -0.38 -14.12 13.30
N PHE A 30 -0.02 -13.74 14.52
CA PHE A 30 0.40 -12.37 14.86
C PHE A 30 1.71 -11.98 14.19
N MET A 31 2.68 -12.89 14.10
CA MET A 31 3.98 -12.62 13.49
C MET A 31 3.90 -12.46 11.96
N PHE A 32 3.04 -13.24 11.31
CA PHE A 32 2.89 -13.24 9.85
C PHE A 32 1.61 -12.59 9.36
N ARG A 33 0.91 -11.88 10.23
CA ARG A 33 -0.31 -11.18 9.86
C ARG A 33 0.01 -10.05 8.88
N PRO A 34 -0.51 -10.12 7.62
CA PRO A 34 -0.26 -9.06 6.65
C PRO A 34 -0.94 -7.75 7.09
N GLY A 35 -0.32 -6.63 6.82
CA GLY A 35 -0.89 -5.32 7.02
C GLY A 35 -0.89 -4.77 8.44
N THR A 36 -0.27 -5.43 9.42
CA THR A 36 -0.28 -4.94 10.81
C THR A 36 0.57 -3.70 11.01
N THR A 37 1.70 -3.58 10.33
CA THR A 37 2.64 -2.46 10.49
C THR A 37 3.11 -1.86 9.18
N GLN A 38 3.05 -2.57 8.07
CA GLN A 38 3.69 -2.17 6.82
C GLN A 38 2.82 -2.40 5.58
N GLY A 39 1.56 -2.71 5.70
CA GLY A 39 0.73 -3.00 4.55
C GLY A 39 1.07 -4.31 3.83
N ALA A 40 0.08 -4.88 3.13
CA ALA A 40 0.21 -6.16 2.42
C ALA A 40 0.79 -6.00 1.01
N LYS A 41 0.67 -4.82 0.43
CA LYS A 41 1.13 -4.54 -0.94
C LYS A 41 2.47 -3.82 -0.92
N SER A 42 3.37 -4.25 -1.78
CA SER A 42 4.66 -3.61 -2.01
C SER A 42 4.63 -3.01 -3.41
N ILE A 43 4.70 -1.70 -3.50
CA ILE A 43 4.68 -0.98 -4.78
C ILE A 43 5.83 0.01 -4.84
N THR A 44 6.12 0.50 -6.04
CA THR A 44 7.06 1.60 -6.24
C THR A 44 6.35 2.75 -6.92
N ILE A 45 6.76 3.98 -6.58
CA ILE A 45 6.31 5.19 -7.24
C ILE A 45 7.54 5.95 -7.67
N GLU A 46 7.68 6.20 -8.96
CA GLU A 46 8.76 7.02 -9.51
C GLU A 46 8.17 8.38 -9.88
N VAL A 47 8.79 9.45 -9.39
CA VAL A 47 8.43 10.81 -9.78
C VAL A 47 9.54 11.36 -10.67
N VAL A 48 9.19 11.75 -11.89
CA VAL A 48 10.10 12.41 -12.83
C VAL A 48 9.67 13.87 -12.97
N ASP A 49 10.53 14.77 -12.56
CA ASP A 49 10.21 16.20 -12.53
C ASP A 49 10.42 16.90 -13.88
N ASN A 50 10.26 18.23 -13.88
CA ASN A 50 10.39 19.04 -15.08
C ASN A 50 11.83 19.16 -15.62
N HIS A 51 12.81 18.68 -14.85
CA HIS A 51 14.21 18.60 -15.26
C HIS A 51 14.62 17.19 -15.70
N GLY A 52 13.70 16.23 -15.65
CA GLY A 52 13.99 14.84 -15.93
C GLY A 52 14.63 14.08 -14.78
N ASP A 53 14.69 14.67 -13.59
CA ASP A 53 15.24 14.04 -12.40
C ASP A 53 14.22 13.08 -11.81
N SER A 54 14.66 11.86 -11.51
CA SER A 54 13.81 10.77 -11.00
C SER A 54 14.03 10.58 -9.52
N THR A 55 12.93 10.45 -8.79
CA THR A 55 12.94 10.09 -7.37
C THR A 55 12.08 8.84 -7.19
N MET A 56 12.64 7.82 -6.54
CA MET A 56 11.95 6.56 -6.30
C MET A 56 11.42 6.49 -4.87
N TYR A 57 10.21 6.00 -4.73
CA TYR A 57 9.56 5.75 -3.45
C TYR A 57 9.18 4.27 -3.37
N ASP A 58 9.69 3.57 -2.36
CA ASP A 58 9.24 2.22 -2.04
C ASP A 58 8.12 2.33 -1.00
N VAL A 59 6.94 1.84 -1.35
CA VAL A 59 5.74 2.00 -0.53
C VAL A 59 5.17 0.65 -0.15
N ARG A 60 4.96 0.46 1.14
CA ARG A 60 4.20 -0.67 1.68
C ARG A 60 2.85 -0.15 2.13
N THR A 61 1.77 -0.67 1.57
CA THR A 61 0.44 -0.11 1.77
C THR A 61 -0.65 -1.17 1.70
N ASP A 62 -1.76 -0.89 2.37
CA ASP A 62 -3.01 -1.62 2.20
C ASP A 62 -3.99 -0.86 1.29
N ALA A 63 -3.56 0.22 0.68
CA ALA A 63 -4.40 1.09 -0.13
C ALA A 63 -5.07 0.33 -1.26
N GLU A 64 -6.35 0.58 -1.46
CA GLU A 64 -7.11 0.08 -2.59
C GLU A 64 -6.86 0.93 -3.84
N TYR A 65 -6.69 2.24 -3.64
CA TYR A 65 -6.53 3.22 -4.72
C TYR A 65 -5.25 4.03 -4.56
N LEU A 66 -4.77 4.57 -5.67
CA LEU A 66 -3.47 5.22 -5.76
C LEU A 66 -3.32 6.45 -4.85
N ARG A 67 -4.36 7.26 -4.69
CA ARG A 67 -4.29 8.45 -3.83
C ARG A 67 -3.84 8.11 -2.41
N GLN A 68 -4.43 7.10 -1.81
CA GLN A 68 -4.04 6.68 -0.46
C GLN A 68 -2.59 6.20 -0.42
N ALA A 69 -2.17 5.44 -1.42
CA ALA A 69 -0.77 4.98 -1.51
C ALA A 69 0.19 6.17 -1.64
N MET A 70 -0.17 7.18 -2.42
CA MET A 70 0.63 8.40 -2.54
C MET A 70 0.72 9.17 -1.21
N GLU A 71 -0.37 9.24 -0.45
CA GLU A 71 -0.40 9.88 0.86
C GLU A 71 0.49 9.15 1.87
N GLU A 72 0.63 7.85 1.74
CA GLU A 72 1.46 7.03 2.63
C GLU A 72 2.93 7.01 2.21
N ALA A 73 3.26 7.45 1.00
CA ALA A 73 4.64 7.50 0.51
C ALA A 73 5.42 8.61 1.24
N GLN A 74 6.44 8.21 2.00
CA GLN A 74 7.24 9.17 2.76
C GLN A 74 8.06 10.06 1.85
N GLY A 75 7.91 11.38 2.03
CA GLY A 75 8.63 12.37 1.24
C GLY A 75 7.94 12.77 -0.05
N LEU A 76 6.88 12.09 -0.44
CA LEU A 76 6.07 12.48 -1.60
C LEU A 76 5.03 13.51 -1.18
N GLU A 77 5.06 14.68 -1.82
CA GLU A 77 4.07 15.72 -1.63
C GLU A 77 3.33 15.95 -2.94
N PHE A 78 2.03 16.10 -2.85
CA PHE A 78 1.21 16.41 -4.01
C PHE A 78 -0.02 17.20 -3.61
N SER A 79 -0.52 17.99 -4.54
CA SER A 79 -1.74 18.75 -4.37
C SER A 79 -2.42 19.00 -5.70
N GLY A 80 -3.64 19.47 -5.66
CA GLY A 80 -4.41 19.75 -6.85
C GLY A 80 -5.79 20.28 -6.51
N SER A 81 -6.66 20.31 -7.50
CA SER A 81 -8.04 20.76 -7.37
C SER A 81 -8.95 19.57 -7.14
N GLU A 82 -9.84 19.67 -6.17
CA GLU A 82 -10.88 18.67 -5.97
C GLU A 82 -11.99 18.84 -7.00
N SER A 83 -12.47 17.73 -7.53
CA SER A 83 -13.58 17.70 -8.48
C SER A 83 -14.53 16.56 -8.12
N GLU A 84 -15.65 16.45 -8.84
CA GLU A 84 -16.57 15.31 -8.69
C GLU A 84 -15.92 13.96 -9.05
N TYR A 85 -14.81 14.00 -9.79
CA TYR A 85 -14.05 12.81 -10.18
C TYR A 85 -12.84 12.58 -9.27
N GLY A 86 -12.71 13.33 -8.18
CA GLY A 86 -11.59 13.28 -7.26
C GLY A 86 -10.57 14.39 -7.51
N MET A 87 -9.39 14.25 -6.94
CA MET A 87 -8.34 15.26 -7.07
C MET A 87 -7.70 15.22 -8.46
N MET A 88 -7.64 16.39 -9.10
CA MET A 88 -6.84 16.61 -10.30
C MET A 88 -5.48 17.16 -9.86
N VAL A 89 -4.46 16.32 -9.89
CA VAL A 89 -3.11 16.67 -9.40
C VAL A 89 -2.46 17.69 -10.33
N ASP A 90 -2.02 18.80 -9.79
CA ASP A 90 -1.27 19.82 -10.52
C ASP A 90 0.15 20.05 -9.99
N THR A 91 0.38 19.71 -8.73
CA THR A 91 1.67 19.96 -8.06
C THR A 91 2.19 18.67 -7.44
N VAL A 92 3.43 18.31 -7.74
CA VAL A 92 4.12 17.16 -7.14
C VAL A 92 5.50 17.63 -6.70
N ASN A 93 5.83 17.39 -5.43
CA ASN A 93 7.11 17.78 -4.82
C ASN A 93 7.49 19.25 -5.10
N GLY A 94 6.49 20.14 -5.04
CA GLY A 94 6.69 21.57 -5.25
C GLY A 94 6.76 22.02 -6.70
N VAL A 95 6.62 21.10 -7.66
CA VAL A 95 6.64 21.42 -9.09
C VAL A 95 5.21 21.44 -9.61
N THR A 96 4.76 22.58 -10.08
CA THR A 96 3.42 22.79 -10.60
C THR A 96 3.40 22.68 -12.13
N ALA A 97 2.48 21.88 -12.64
CA ALA A 97 2.16 21.81 -14.07
C ALA A 97 0.85 22.55 -14.31
N ASP A 98 0.79 23.36 -15.36
CA ASP A 98 -0.40 24.14 -15.70
C ASP A 98 -0.67 24.06 -17.20
N TRP A 99 -1.71 23.32 -17.55
CA TRP A 99 -2.11 23.13 -18.94
C TRP A 99 -2.45 24.47 -19.63
N ASN A 100 -3.05 25.39 -18.90
CA ASN A 100 -3.46 26.68 -19.47
C ASN A 100 -2.28 27.63 -19.75
N VAL A 101 -1.14 27.42 -19.11
CA VAL A 101 0.05 28.25 -19.28
C VAL A 101 0.95 27.69 -20.39
N ASP A 102 1.31 26.42 -20.31
CA ASP A 102 2.29 25.81 -21.20
C ASP A 102 1.96 24.39 -21.64
N GLN A 103 0.73 23.95 -21.41
CA GLN A 103 0.24 22.62 -21.72
C GLN A 103 0.98 21.51 -20.95
N SER A 104 1.53 21.84 -19.81
CA SER A 104 2.16 20.86 -18.93
C SER A 104 1.13 20.16 -18.06
N TYR A 105 1.43 18.92 -17.70
CA TYR A 105 0.59 18.09 -16.83
C TYR A 105 1.42 17.01 -16.17
N TRP A 106 0.88 16.44 -15.10
CA TRP A 106 1.46 15.26 -14.48
C TRP A 106 0.81 14.01 -15.05
N GLY A 107 1.58 13.21 -15.78
CA GLY A 107 1.12 11.94 -16.33
C GLY A 107 1.29 10.80 -15.33
N PHE A 108 0.26 9.98 -15.18
CA PHE A 108 0.27 8.83 -14.28
C PHE A 108 0.32 7.55 -15.07
N PHE A 109 1.27 6.67 -14.70
CA PHE A 109 1.50 5.39 -15.38
C PHE A 109 1.54 4.27 -14.36
N VAL A 110 1.12 3.10 -14.77
CA VAL A 110 1.25 1.86 -13.99
C VAL A 110 1.82 0.78 -14.90
N ASN A 111 2.94 0.19 -14.46
CA ASN A 111 3.63 -0.87 -15.20
C ASN A 111 3.93 -0.49 -16.66
N GLY A 112 4.27 0.77 -16.89
CA GLY A 112 4.64 1.28 -18.20
C GLY A 112 3.49 1.75 -19.09
N GLU A 113 2.26 1.66 -18.62
CA GLU A 113 1.07 2.08 -19.36
C GLU A 113 0.37 3.24 -18.68
N TYR A 114 -0.29 4.12 -19.43
CA TYR A 114 -1.10 5.17 -18.85
C TYR A 114 -2.18 4.59 -17.94
N CYS A 115 -2.35 5.22 -16.77
CA CYS A 115 -3.47 4.89 -15.90
C CYS A 115 -4.78 5.29 -16.58
N ASN A 116 -5.76 4.38 -16.57
CA ASN A 116 -7.07 4.62 -17.14
C ASN A 116 -7.98 5.44 -16.23
N TYR A 117 -7.57 5.63 -14.98
CA TYR A 117 -8.38 6.27 -13.94
C TYR A 117 -7.56 7.34 -13.25
N GLY A 118 -8.23 8.31 -12.65
CA GLY A 118 -7.61 9.27 -11.75
C GLY A 118 -7.14 8.58 -10.45
N ILE A 119 -6.38 9.30 -9.63
CA ILE A 119 -5.78 8.72 -8.42
C ILE A 119 -6.81 8.21 -7.42
N GLU A 120 -8.05 8.75 -7.44
CA GLU A 120 -9.13 8.31 -6.54
C GLU A 120 -9.63 6.91 -6.84
N THR A 121 -9.54 6.47 -8.10
CA THR A 121 -10.12 5.21 -8.55
C THR A 121 -9.12 4.29 -9.23
N GLN A 122 -7.87 4.71 -9.40
CA GLN A 122 -6.83 3.85 -9.95
C GLN A 122 -6.48 2.76 -8.95
N PRO A 123 -6.75 1.47 -9.27
CA PRO A 123 -6.46 0.38 -8.34
C PRO A 123 -4.98 0.20 -8.07
N VAL A 124 -4.66 -0.25 -6.88
CA VAL A 124 -3.30 -0.61 -6.47
C VAL A 124 -3.22 -2.10 -6.24
N THR A 125 -2.33 -2.75 -6.97
CA THR A 125 -2.09 -4.19 -6.87
C THR A 125 -0.65 -4.42 -6.38
N ASP A 126 -0.46 -5.44 -5.55
CA ASP A 126 0.88 -5.79 -5.08
C ASP A 126 1.84 -6.00 -6.25
N GLY A 127 3.00 -5.38 -6.17
CA GLY A 127 4.02 -5.43 -7.22
C GLY A 127 3.91 -4.35 -8.29
N ASP A 128 2.90 -3.49 -8.23
CA ASP A 128 2.74 -2.42 -9.22
C ASP A 128 3.91 -1.42 -9.16
N ALA A 129 4.33 -0.96 -10.33
CA ALA A 129 5.29 0.11 -10.51
C ALA A 129 4.57 1.33 -11.11
N PHE A 130 4.33 2.33 -10.28
CA PHE A 130 3.71 3.58 -10.71
C PHE A 130 4.76 4.61 -11.10
N GLN A 131 4.42 5.44 -12.06
CA GLN A 131 5.24 6.59 -12.45
C GLN A 131 4.37 7.83 -12.50
N ILE A 132 4.92 8.93 -11.99
CA ILE A 132 4.31 10.25 -12.03
C ILE A 132 5.29 11.13 -12.78
N ILE A 133 4.98 11.45 -14.04
CA ILE A 133 5.94 12.06 -14.96
C ILE A 133 5.44 13.43 -15.38
N TYR A 134 6.25 14.46 -15.14
CA TYR A 134 6.01 15.81 -15.68
C TYR A 134 6.07 15.73 -17.20
N SER A 135 4.98 16.14 -17.84
CA SER A 135 4.82 16.02 -19.29
C SER A 135 4.40 17.37 -19.88
N LYS A 136 4.77 17.57 -21.16
CA LYS A 136 4.52 18.83 -21.81
C LYS A 136 4.28 18.66 -23.31
#